data_2a49718f3c4e097a4fb50e732cbb6c7c
#
_entry.id   2a49718f3c4e097a4fb50e732cbb6c7c
#
_cell.length_a   1.000
_cell.length_b   1.000
_cell.length_c   1.000
_cell.angle_alpha   90.00
_cell.angle_beta   90.00
_cell.angle_gamma   90.00
#
_symmetry.space_group_name_H-M   'P 1'
#
loop_
_entity.id
_entity.type
_entity.pdbx_description
1 polymer ?
#
loop_
_entity_poly.entity_id
_entity_poly.type
_entity_poly.pdbx_seq_one_letter_code
_entity_poly.pdbx_strand_id
1 'polypeptide(L)'
;MTSLRITFVVALVFVAAAAPAAKQPAAGVIGVVRAHDQAIVQSESAGIVDKILVKEGDVVEEGQTIVELRRQRQEIALEASRAGLLRAEAQAAETGALLDAARKERERANQAAEVLAKKDVDDARDAVGRLEASLRVQMADVARAQQEVKLREHELKQTRLVAPFGGTVTRILVHRGDALNPVETQVAELVDMTRLYVEVLLPRQEALRLSVGTPIAVRVESEWLGKAGSVTGHVSYVNPTVDAASRMVTVKIDVPNPSGAIRPGMVANVRR
;
A
#
# COMPACT_ATOMS: atom_id res chain seq x y z
N MET A 1 -86.94 29.11 -65.79
CA MET A 1 -85.68 29.77 -65.68
C MET A 1 -85.09 29.42 -64.29
N THR A 2 -84.37 28.32 -64.23
CA THR A 2 -83.89 27.79 -62.93
C THR A 2 -82.40 27.52 -63.09
N SER A 3 -81.60 28.31 -62.36
CA SER A 3 -80.11 28.20 -62.39
C SER A 3 -79.64 27.20 -61.36
N LEU A 4 -78.96 26.17 -61.85
CA LEU A 4 -78.31 25.10 -61.07
C LEU A 4 -76.95 25.53 -60.61
N ARG A 5 -76.75 25.69 -59.29
CA ARG A 5 -75.47 25.98 -58.68
C ARG A 5 -74.77 24.64 -58.34
N ILE A 6 -73.68 24.36 -59.00
CA ILE A 6 -72.76 23.23 -58.67
C ILE A 6 -71.76 23.70 -57.64
N THR A 7 -71.80 23.10 -56.44
CA THR A 7 -70.84 23.37 -55.38
C THR A 7 -69.74 22.35 -55.48
N PHE A 8 -68.50 22.80 -55.76
CA PHE A 8 -67.27 21.95 -55.78
C PHE A 8 -66.79 21.84 -54.36
N VAL A 9 -66.81 20.65 -53.78
CA VAL A 9 -66.11 20.33 -52.49
C VAL A 9 -64.70 19.87 -52.78
N VAL A 10 -63.70 20.70 -52.46
CA VAL A 10 -62.31 20.32 -52.55
C VAL A 10 -61.91 19.66 -51.21
N ALA A 11 -61.73 18.34 -51.26
CA ALA A 11 -61.24 17.55 -50.16
C ALA A 11 -59.66 17.77 -50.01
N LEU A 12 -59.26 18.51 -49.04
CA LEU A 12 -57.85 18.71 -48.72
C LEU A 12 -57.32 17.48 -47.96
N VAL A 13 -56.56 16.61 -48.60
CA VAL A 13 -55.86 15.48 -47.96
C VAL A 13 -54.64 15.98 -47.27
N PHE A 14 -54.66 16.04 -45.90
CA PHE A 14 -53.53 16.32 -45.06
C PHE A 14 -52.65 15.05 -44.96
N VAL A 15 -51.55 14.98 -45.71
CA VAL A 15 -50.50 14.01 -45.51
C VAL A 15 -49.66 14.44 -44.30
N ALA A 16 -49.92 13.86 -43.14
CA ALA A 16 -49.08 14.05 -41.97
C ALA A 16 -47.74 13.33 -42.21
N ALA A 17 -46.72 14.07 -42.59
CA ALA A 17 -45.34 13.58 -42.60
C ALA A 17 -44.92 13.26 -41.15
N ALA A 18 -44.82 11.97 -40.81
CA ALA A 18 -44.23 11.53 -39.56
C ALA A 18 -42.76 11.95 -39.54
N ALA A 19 -42.41 12.98 -38.76
CA ALA A 19 -41.01 13.33 -38.49
C ALA A 19 -40.35 12.15 -37.79
N PRO A 20 -39.12 11.77 -38.19
CA PRO A 20 -38.40 10.72 -37.50
C PRO A 20 -38.20 11.16 -36.04
N ALA A 21 -38.65 10.32 -35.10
CA ALA A 21 -38.42 10.52 -33.67
C ALA A 21 -36.92 10.68 -33.43
N ALA A 22 -36.49 11.90 -33.10
CA ALA A 22 -35.14 12.17 -32.70
C ALA A 22 -34.82 11.26 -31.49
N LYS A 23 -33.91 10.32 -31.73
CA LYS A 23 -33.42 9.40 -30.69
C LYS A 23 -32.87 10.26 -29.55
N GLN A 24 -33.67 10.43 -28.49
CA GLN A 24 -33.20 11.15 -27.29
C GLN A 24 -31.89 10.52 -26.87
N PRO A 25 -30.81 11.34 -26.63
CA PRO A 25 -29.57 10.82 -26.13
C PRO A 25 -29.89 10.10 -24.81
N ALA A 26 -29.54 8.82 -24.73
CA ALA A 26 -29.71 8.03 -23.53
C ALA A 26 -29.07 8.84 -22.36
N ALA A 27 -29.87 9.16 -21.35
CA ALA A 27 -29.42 9.91 -20.20
C ALA A 27 -28.25 9.12 -19.57
N GLY A 28 -27.04 9.68 -19.66
CA GLY A 28 -25.88 9.06 -19.08
C GLY A 28 -25.96 9.12 -17.55
N VAL A 29 -25.50 8.09 -16.89
CA VAL A 29 -25.42 8.08 -15.43
C VAL A 29 -24.15 8.80 -14.99
N ILE A 30 -24.28 9.69 -14.02
CA ILE A 30 -23.16 10.44 -13.47
C ILE A 30 -22.43 9.56 -12.47
N GLY A 31 -21.10 9.48 -12.62
CA GLY A 31 -20.18 8.82 -11.67
C GLY A 31 -19.03 9.73 -11.30
N VAL A 32 -18.28 9.33 -10.31
CA VAL A 32 -17.08 10.03 -9.83
C VAL A 32 -15.86 9.16 -10.06
N VAL A 33 -14.80 9.76 -10.61
CA VAL A 33 -13.51 9.11 -10.79
C VAL A 33 -12.82 8.98 -9.43
N ARG A 34 -12.34 7.79 -9.10
CA ARG A 34 -11.56 7.50 -7.90
C ARG A 34 -10.29 6.76 -8.26
N ALA A 35 -9.25 6.91 -7.46
CA ALA A 35 -8.05 6.08 -7.56
C ALA A 35 -8.30 4.72 -6.89
N HIS A 36 -7.65 3.67 -7.42
CA HIS A 36 -7.65 2.36 -6.76
C HIS A 36 -6.88 2.41 -5.45
N ASP A 37 -5.72 3.06 -5.47
CA ASP A 37 -4.85 3.19 -4.31
C ASP A 37 -4.71 4.67 -3.94
N GLN A 38 -5.13 4.98 -2.73
CA GLN A 38 -4.97 6.27 -2.08
C GLN A 38 -4.61 6.00 -0.62
N ALA A 39 -3.53 6.61 -0.15
CA ALA A 39 -3.11 6.48 1.23
C ALA A 39 -2.69 7.82 1.83
N ILE A 40 -2.95 7.94 3.12
CA ILE A 40 -2.36 8.98 3.95
C ILE A 40 -1.18 8.33 4.66
N VAL A 41 0.03 8.75 4.30
CA VAL A 41 1.25 8.30 4.94
C VAL A 41 1.31 8.90 6.34
N GLN A 42 1.42 8.03 7.34
CA GLN A 42 1.52 8.42 8.74
C GLN A 42 2.89 8.05 9.30
N SER A 43 3.30 8.70 10.38
CA SER A 43 4.53 8.33 11.08
C SER A 43 4.30 7.12 11.98
N GLU A 44 5.16 6.12 11.86
CA GLU A 44 5.17 4.95 12.76
C GLU A 44 6.02 5.21 14.01
N SER A 45 6.88 6.21 14.00
CA SER A 45 7.76 6.57 15.12
C SER A 45 7.66 8.02 15.51
N ALA A 46 7.88 8.32 16.80
CA ALA A 46 8.04 9.68 17.28
C ALA A 46 9.39 10.25 16.82
N GLY A 47 9.38 11.51 16.39
CA GLY A 47 10.60 12.16 15.96
C GLY A 47 10.37 13.58 15.47
N ILE A 48 11.44 14.26 15.11
CA ILE A 48 11.40 15.60 14.52
C ILE A 48 11.76 15.47 13.05
N VAL A 49 10.97 16.09 12.18
CA VAL A 49 11.22 16.15 10.73
C VAL A 49 12.55 16.87 10.48
N ASP A 50 13.51 16.15 9.91
CA ASP A 50 14.79 16.72 9.51
C ASP A 50 14.76 17.22 8.06
N LYS A 51 14.25 16.36 7.14
CA LYS A 51 14.17 16.68 5.72
C LYS A 51 12.88 16.16 5.11
N ILE A 52 12.37 16.93 4.17
CA ILE A 52 11.30 16.52 3.24
C ILE A 52 11.97 16.38 1.87
N LEU A 53 11.92 15.19 1.29
CA LEU A 53 12.69 14.85 0.07
C LEU A 53 11.86 14.97 -1.20
N VAL A 54 10.56 15.21 -1.08
CA VAL A 54 9.61 15.32 -2.20
C VAL A 54 8.80 16.60 -2.07
N LYS A 55 8.15 16.99 -3.17
CA LYS A 55 7.23 18.12 -3.24
C LYS A 55 5.84 17.65 -3.64
N GLU A 56 4.84 18.48 -3.39
CA GLU A 56 3.49 18.26 -3.93
C GLU A 56 3.53 18.27 -5.46
N GLY A 57 2.92 17.25 -6.07
CA GLY A 57 2.96 17.00 -7.50
C GLY A 57 4.05 16.04 -7.97
N ASP A 58 5.02 15.69 -7.12
CA ASP A 58 6.06 14.73 -7.49
C ASP A 58 5.49 13.31 -7.60
N VAL A 59 6.00 12.57 -8.57
CA VAL A 59 5.74 11.14 -8.72
C VAL A 59 6.81 10.37 -7.95
N VAL A 60 6.38 9.44 -7.10
CA VAL A 60 7.26 8.61 -6.27
C VAL A 60 7.05 7.13 -6.57
N GLU A 61 8.11 6.35 -6.38
CA GLU A 61 8.07 4.89 -6.47
C GLU A 61 7.77 4.25 -5.11
N GLU A 62 7.29 3.01 -5.10
CA GLU A 62 7.13 2.23 -3.88
C GLU A 62 8.46 2.11 -3.13
N GLY A 63 8.45 2.37 -1.82
CA GLY A 63 9.64 2.36 -0.97
C GLY A 63 10.51 3.62 -1.06
N GLN A 64 10.20 4.59 -1.94
CA GLN A 64 10.92 5.85 -2.01
C GLN A 64 10.68 6.67 -0.74
N THR A 65 11.77 7.22 -0.17
CA THR A 65 11.68 8.03 1.05
C THR A 65 11.05 9.38 0.76
N ILE A 66 9.98 9.71 1.49
CA ILE A 66 9.25 10.97 1.40
C ILE A 66 9.78 11.97 2.44
N VAL A 67 9.93 11.51 3.69
CA VAL A 67 10.39 12.32 4.82
C VAL A 67 11.43 11.57 5.61
N GLU A 68 12.47 12.26 6.06
CA GLU A 68 13.46 11.77 7.01
C GLU A 68 13.27 12.45 8.34
N LEU A 69 13.18 11.66 9.42
CA LEU A 69 13.21 12.14 10.78
C LEU A 69 14.66 12.27 11.25
N ARG A 70 14.89 13.07 12.31
CA ARG A 70 16.19 13.17 12.96
C ARG A 70 16.54 11.81 13.58
N ARG A 71 17.60 11.17 13.09
CA ARG A 71 17.96 9.77 13.35
C ARG A 71 19.19 9.58 14.25
N GLN A 72 19.85 10.67 14.65
CA GLN A 72 21.10 10.60 15.40
C GLN A 72 20.99 9.76 16.68
N ARG A 73 19.88 9.85 17.40
CA ARG A 73 19.64 9.06 18.61
C ARG A 73 19.56 7.56 18.32
N GLN A 74 18.86 7.19 17.26
CA GLN A 74 18.70 5.80 16.82
C GLN A 74 20.01 5.21 16.29
N GLU A 75 20.81 6.01 15.58
CA GLU A 75 22.17 5.60 15.14
C GLU A 75 23.08 5.28 16.32
N ILE A 76 23.12 6.15 17.33
CA ILE A 76 23.91 5.93 18.57
C ILE A 76 23.41 4.67 19.31
N ALA A 77 22.09 4.48 19.41
CA ALA A 77 21.51 3.30 20.06
C ALA A 77 21.86 2.00 19.31
N LEU A 78 21.85 2.03 17.98
CA LEU A 78 22.26 0.90 17.16
C LEU A 78 23.74 0.55 17.35
N GLU A 79 24.62 1.54 17.35
CA GLU A 79 26.06 1.32 17.59
C GLU A 79 26.32 0.74 18.97
N ALA A 80 25.63 1.25 20.00
CA ALA A 80 25.71 0.69 21.35
C ALA A 80 25.29 -0.79 21.40
N SER A 81 24.20 -1.15 20.72
CA SER A 81 23.74 -2.54 20.63
C SER A 81 24.70 -3.44 19.85
N ARG A 82 25.31 -2.94 18.79
CA ARG A 82 26.35 -3.67 18.03
C ARG A 82 27.60 -3.93 18.89
N ALA A 83 28.04 -2.95 19.68
CA ALA A 83 29.11 -3.13 20.63
C ALA A 83 28.77 -4.17 21.73
N GLY A 84 27.52 -4.20 22.18
CA GLY A 84 26.97 -5.22 23.06
C GLY A 84 27.02 -6.63 22.48
N LEU A 85 26.65 -6.78 21.21
CA LEU A 85 26.74 -8.05 20.48
C LEU A 85 28.20 -8.52 20.37
N LEU A 86 29.10 -7.66 19.95
CA LEU A 86 30.53 -7.99 19.83
C LEU A 86 31.11 -8.47 21.16
N ARG A 87 30.73 -7.84 22.28
CA ARG A 87 31.12 -8.29 23.60
C ARG A 87 30.60 -9.68 23.94
N ALA A 88 29.33 -9.97 23.67
CA ALA A 88 28.74 -11.27 23.90
C ALA A 88 29.39 -12.37 23.04
N GLU A 89 29.70 -12.07 21.79
CA GLU A 89 30.42 -12.99 20.87
C GLU A 89 31.85 -13.26 21.39
N ALA A 90 32.56 -12.25 21.86
CA ALA A 90 33.90 -12.42 22.44
C ALA A 90 33.89 -13.31 23.69
N GLN A 91 32.90 -13.15 24.59
CA GLN A 91 32.72 -14.01 25.76
C GLN A 91 32.39 -15.46 25.38
N ALA A 92 31.53 -15.67 24.38
CA ALA A 92 31.22 -17.01 23.87
C ALA A 92 32.47 -17.66 23.23
N ALA A 93 33.26 -16.90 22.47
CA ALA A 93 34.52 -17.36 21.89
C ALA A 93 35.56 -17.76 22.93
N GLU A 94 35.72 -16.97 24.00
CA GLU A 94 36.58 -17.28 25.14
C GLU A 94 36.19 -18.61 25.80
N THR A 95 34.87 -18.76 26.11
CA THR A 95 34.33 -19.98 26.70
C THR A 95 34.51 -21.17 25.76
N GLY A 96 34.33 -20.97 24.45
CA GLY A 96 34.60 -21.96 23.43
C GLY A 96 36.05 -22.45 23.41
N ALA A 97 37.00 -21.52 23.50
CA ALA A 97 38.45 -21.86 23.55
C ALA A 97 38.79 -22.65 24.83
N LEU A 98 38.21 -22.24 25.99
CA LEU A 98 38.38 -23.00 27.24
C LEU A 98 37.76 -24.42 27.12
N LEU A 99 36.62 -24.57 26.51
CA LEU A 99 36.00 -25.85 26.27
C LEU A 99 36.86 -26.75 25.38
N ASP A 100 37.43 -26.20 24.32
CA ASP A 100 38.33 -26.97 23.43
C ASP A 100 39.61 -27.44 24.16
N ALA A 101 40.13 -26.58 25.05
CA ALA A 101 41.29 -26.98 25.91
C ALA A 101 40.89 -28.11 26.89
N ALA A 102 39.73 -27.99 27.54
CA ALA A 102 39.21 -29.02 28.45
C ALA A 102 38.88 -30.34 27.72
N ARG A 103 38.40 -30.30 26.50
CA ARG A 103 38.18 -31.51 25.66
C ARG A 103 39.47 -32.23 25.33
N LYS A 104 40.52 -31.48 25.02
CA LYS A 104 41.88 -32.05 24.80
C LYS A 104 42.43 -32.69 26.06
N GLU A 105 42.23 -32.07 27.21
CA GLU A 105 42.67 -32.60 28.51
C GLU A 105 41.90 -33.89 28.89
N ARG A 106 40.56 -33.89 28.71
CA ARG A 106 39.75 -35.11 28.90
C ARG A 106 40.22 -36.25 27.96
N GLU A 107 40.58 -35.97 26.72
CA GLU A 107 41.07 -36.97 25.80
C GLU A 107 42.40 -37.56 26.27
N ARG A 108 43.32 -36.73 26.76
CA ARG A 108 44.61 -37.18 27.37
C ARG A 108 44.37 -38.02 28.62
N ALA A 109 43.45 -37.58 29.51
CA ALA A 109 43.09 -38.35 30.70
C ALA A 109 42.47 -39.72 30.35
N ASN A 110 41.62 -39.78 29.34
CA ASN A 110 41.05 -41.04 28.88
C ASN A 110 42.10 -42.00 28.29
N GLN A 111 43.10 -41.49 27.55
CA GLN A 111 44.20 -42.31 26.99
C GLN A 111 45.14 -42.83 28.09
N ALA A 112 45.25 -42.10 29.19
CA ALA A 112 46.06 -42.49 30.36
C ALA A 112 45.23 -43.14 31.50
N ALA A 113 43.98 -43.56 31.25
CA ALA A 113 43.06 -44.03 32.27
C ALA A 113 43.51 -45.31 33.00
N GLU A 114 44.45 -46.09 32.43
CA GLU A 114 45.03 -47.26 33.11
C GLU A 114 46.02 -46.87 34.21
N VAL A 115 46.58 -45.64 34.18
CA VAL A 115 47.64 -45.16 35.07
C VAL A 115 47.13 -44.05 35.99
N LEU A 116 46.13 -43.26 35.56
CA LEU A 116 45.52 -42.16 36.33
C LEU A 116 44.51 -42.67 37.36
N ALA A 117 44.39 -41.93 38.43
CA ALA A 117 43.28 -42.18 39.37
C ALA A 117 41.94 -41.91 38.71
N LYS A 118 40.91 -42.77 38.94
CA LYS A 118 39.57 -42.65 38.38
C LYS A 118 38.99 -41.24 38.63
N LYS A 119 39.31 -40.65 39.75
CA LYS A 119 38.90 -39.29 40.13
C LYS A 119 39.38 -38.25 39.11
N ASP A 120 40.60 -38.34 38.60
CA ASP A 120 41.19 -37.34 37.70
C ASP A 120 40.47 -37.40 36.31
N VAL A 121 40.08 -38.61 35.87
CA VAL A 121 39.31 -38.80 34.66
C VAL A 121 37.89 -38.26 34.81
N ASP A 122 37.25 -38.50 35.95
CA ASP A 122 35.92 -37.98 36.25
C ASP A 122 35.92 -36.44 36.36
N ASP A 123 36.94 -35.84 37.01
CA ASP A 123 37.11 -34.38 37.16
C ASP A 123 37.28 -33.71 35.77
N ALA A 124 38.07 -34.32 34.85
CA ALA A 124 38.24 -33.82 33.49
C ALA A 124 36.94 -33.88 32.67
N ARG A 125 36.12 -34.92 32.86
CA ARG A 125 34.80 -35.07 32.25
C ARG A 125 33.82 -33.99 32.75
N ASP A 126 33.81 -33.77 34.06
CA ASP A 126 32.92 -32.78 34.69
C ASP A 126 33.31 -31.34 34.29
N ALA A 127 34.60 -31.06 34.08
CA ALA A 127 35.09 -29.77 33.57
C ALA A 127 34.51 -29.49 32.18
N VAL A 128 34.52 -30.48 31.29
CA VAL A 128 33.90 -30.33 29.96
C VAL A 128 32.40 -30.07 30.07
N GLY A 129 31.69 -30.83 30.94
CA GLY A 129 30.24 -30.64 31.12
C GLY A 129 29.86 -29.24 31.63
N ARG A 130 30.65 -28.72 32.57
CA ARG A 130 30.46 -27.35 33.09
C ARG A 130 30.69 -26.29 31.99
N LEU A 131 31.76 -26.41 31.20
CA LEU A 131 32.05 -25.48 30.10
C LEU A 131 31.06 -25.57 28.97
N GLU A 132 30.53 -26.77 28.64
CA GLU A 132 29.46 -26.93 27.66
C GLU A 132 28.15 -26.24 28.12
N ALA A 133 27.82 -26.35 29.41
CA ALA A 133 26.69 -25.63 29.99
C ALA A 133 26.91 -24.12 29.96
N SER A 134 28.11 -23.65 30.30
CA SER A 134 28.47 -22.23 30.25
C SER A 134 28.38 -21.69 28.81
N LEU A 135 28.94 -22.41 27.85
CA LEU A 135 28.89 -22.01 26.42
C LEU A 135 27.45 -21.88 25.93
N ARG A 136 26.56 -22.80 26.33
CA ARG A 136 25.14 -22.68 25.97
C ARG A 136 24.49 -21.39 26.50
N VAL A 137 24.82 -20.98 27.72
CA VAL A 137 24.35 -19.72 28.29
C VAL A 137 24.90 -18.53 27.48
N GLN A 138 26.21 -18.54 27.18
CA GLN A 138 26.81 -17.48 26.36
C GLN A 138 26.21 -17.39 24.97
N MET A 139 25.93 -18.53 24.32
CA MET A 139 25.26 -18.53 23.02
C MET A 139 23.84 -17.98 23.09
N ALA A 140 23.12 -18.20 24.19
CA ALA A 140 21.81 -17.58 24.41
C ALA A 140 21.92 -16.05 24.58
N ASP A 141 22.98 -15.58 25.26
CA ASP A 141 23.29 -14.14 25.38
C ASP A 141 23.62 -13.51 24.03
N VAL A 142 24.40 -14.18 23.18
CA VAL A 142 24.65 -13.75 21.79
C VAL A 142 23.34 -13.66 21.00
N ALA A 143 22.49 -14.68 21.09
CA ALA A 143 21.20 -14.65 20.41
C ALA A 143 20.31 -13.48 20.87
N ARG A 144 20.30 -13.20 22.19
CA ARG A 144 19.57 -12.04 22.74
C ARG A 144 20.14 -10.73 22.20
N ALA A 145 21.47 -10.57 22.20
CA ALA A 145 22.12 -9.36 21.69
C ALA A 145 21.88 -9.15 20.19
N GLN A 146 21.83 -10.24 19.40
CA GLN A 146 21.44 -10.17 17.99
C GLN A 146 20.01 -9.65 17.79
N GLN A 147 19.06 -10.09 18.62
CA GLN A 147 17.69 -9.56 18.54
C GLN A 147 17.63 -8.07 18.92
N GLU A 148 18.44 -7.63 19.90
CA GLU A 148 18.53 -6.20 20.25
C GLU A 148 19.07 -5.36 19.09
N VAL A 149 20.09 -5.82 18.37
CA VAL A 149 20.59 -5.15 17.16
C VAL A 149 19.49 -5.05 16.11
N LYS A 150 18.76 -6.13 15.83
CA LYS A 150 17.64 -6.12 14.88
C LYS A 150 16.55 -5.12 15.26
N LEU A 151 16.22 -5.04 16.54
CA LEU A 151 15.25 -4.07 17.05
C LEU A 151 15.71 -2.62 16.75
N ARG A 152 16.99 -2.28 17.06
CA ARG A 152 17.52 -0.95 16.78
C ARG A 152 17.63 -0.63 15.29
N GLU A 153 17.92 -1.62 14.46
CA GLU A 153 17.90 -1.48 12.99
C GLU A 153 16.48 -1.18 12.49
N HIS A 154 15.48 -1.83 13.05
CA HIS A 154 14.09 -1.56 12.73
C HIS A 154 13.66 -0.14 13.16
N GLU A 155 13.98 0.26 14.39
CA GLU A 155 13.73 1.63 14.88
C GLU A 155 14.41 2.69 14.00
N LEU A 156 15.66 2.45 13.58
CA LEU A 156 16.35 3.34 12.65
C LEU A 156 15.69 3.37 11.28
N LYS A 157 15.21 2.24 10.77
CA LYS A 157 14.48 2.18 9.51
C LYS A 157 13.18 2.98 9.56
N GLN A 158 12.44 2.93 10.66
CA GLN A 158 11.21 3.68 10.87
C GLN A 158 11.41 5.21 10.93
N THR A 159 12.65 5.72 11.04
CA THR A 159 12.93 7.15 10.90
C THR A 159 12.83 7.66 9.46
N ARG A 160 12.70 6.77 8.48
CA ARG A 160 12.45 7.11 7.08
C ARG A 160 11.03 6.74 6.72
N LEU A 161 10.23 7.73 6.44
CA LEU A 161 8.86 7.54 5.98
C LEU A 161 8.90 7.34 4.47
N VAL A 162 8.43 6.18 4.03
CA VAL A 162 8.49 5.76 2.63
C VAL A 162 7.10 5.69 2.01
N ALA A 163 7.04 5.79 0.69
CA ALA A 163 5.82 5.60 -0.07
C ALA A 163 5.37 4.12 0.00
N PRO A 164 4.11 3.82 0.39
CA PRO A 164 3.61 2.45 0.47
C PRO A 164 3.34 1.83 -0.92
N PHE A 165 3.20 2.64 -1.94
CA PHE A 165 3.05 2.26 -3.36
C PHE A 165 3.52 3.41 -4.25
N GLY A 166 3.75 3.14 -5.53
CA GLY A 166 4.08 4.16 -6.52
C GLY A 166 2.89 5.06 -6.86
N GLY A 167 3.07 6.39 -6.82
CA GLY A 167 2.00 7.33 -7.06
C GLY A 167 2.44 8.78 -7.04
N THR A 168 1.48 9.69 -7.03
CA THR A 168 1.72 11.13 -6.99
C THR A 168 1.44 11.67 -5.59
N VAL A 169 2.35 12.45 -5.05
CA VAL A 169 2.16 13.19 -3.78
C VAL A 169 1.19 14.33 -4.02
N THR A 170 -0.01 14.24 -3.45
CA THR A 170 -1.05 15.27 -3.63
C THR A 170 -0.94 16.37 -2.60
N ARG A 171 -0.49 16.05 -1.39
CA ARG A 171 -0.34 17.01 -0.31
C ARG A 171 0.77 16.60 0.66
N ILE A 172 1.49 17.58 1.18
CA ILE A 172 2.42 17.42 2.30
C ILE A 172 1.86 18.19 3.49
N LEU A 173 1.65 17.49 4.61
CA LEU A 173 0.94 18.00 5.79
C LEU A 173 1.88 18.43 6.92
N VAL A 174 3.20 18.26 6.74
CA VAL A 174 4.21 18.53 7.76
C VAL A 174 5.29 19.45 7.22
N HIS A 175 5.98 20.13 8.14
CA HIS A 175 7.10 21.02 7.82
C HIS A 175 8.38 20.53 8.49
N ARG A 176 9.51 20.99 7.98
CA ARG A 176 10.81 20.75 8.62
C ARG A 176 10.81 21.36 10.03
N GLY A 177 11.16 20.55 11.01
CA GLY A 177 11.19 20.92 12.42
C GLY A 177 9.94 20.50 13.20
N ASP A 178 8.88 20.04 12.52
CA ASP A 178 7.69 19.53 13.20
C ASP A 178 7.99 18.27 14.00
N ALA A 179 7.34 18.16 15.16
CA ALA A 179 7.39 16.95 15.97
C ALA A 179 6.26 16.01 15.56
N LEU A 180 6.61 14.77 15.21
CA LEU A 180 5.63 13.75 14.82
C LEU A 180 5.36 12.82 16.00
N ASN A 181 4.07 12.48 16.16
CA ASN A 181 3.61 11.44 17.07
C ASN A 181 3.19 10.20 16.26
N PRO A 182 3.50 8.98 16.72
CA PRO A 182 3.08 7.77 16.06
C PRO A 182 1.57 7.72 15.88
N VAL A 183 1.12 7.28 14.68
CA VAL A 183 -0.29 7.05 14.32
C VAL A 183 -1.15 8.33 14.22
N GLU A 184 -0.87 9.37 14.98
CA GLU A 184 -1.69 10.59 14.99
C GLU A 184 -1.32 11.59 13.89
N THR A 185 -0.02 11.63 13.50
CA THR A 185 0.45 12.64 12.56
C THR A 185 0.40 12.14 11.14
N GLN A 186 -0.47 12.76 10.36
CA GLN A 186 -0.53 12.61 8.91
C GLN A 186 0.61 13.40 8.28
N VAL A 187 1.38 12.77 7.40
CA VAL A 187 2.61 13.35 6.82
C VAL A 187 2.42 13.76 5.38
N ALA A 188 1.87 12.88 4.56
CA ALA A 188 1.63 13.14 3.15
C ALA A 188 0.43 12.33 2.64
N GLU A 189 -0.24 12.86 1.63
CA GLU A 189 -1.26 12.14 0.87
C GLU A 189 -0.66 11.65 -0.45
N LEU A 190 -0.86 10.38 -0.75
CA LEU A 190 -0.37 9.71 -1.94
C LEU A 190 -1.52 9.09 -2.71
N VAL A 191 -1.54 9.29 -4.02
CA VAL A 191 -2.59 8.78 -4.90
C VAL A 191 -1.98 8.13 -6.14
N ASP A 192 -2.40 6.90 -6.45
CA ASP A 192 -2.06 6.25 -7.72
C ASP A 192 -2.93 6.82 -8.84
N MET A 193 -2.30 7.57 -9.75
CA MET A 193 -2.95 8.16 -10.91
C MET A 193 -3.04 7.22 -12.11
N THR A 194 -2.42 6.03 -12.05
CA THR A 194 -2.34 5.09 -13.17
C THR A 194 -3.57 4.19 -13.24
N ARG A 195 -4.07 3.79 -12.08
CA ARG A 195 -5.22 2.89 -11.94
C ARG A 195 -6.41 3.63 -11.34
N LEU A 196 -7.34 3.99 -12.22
CA LEU A 196 -8.54 4.72 -11.84
C LEU A 196 -9.79 3.89 -12.09
N TYR A 197 -10.82 4.13 -11.32
CA TYR A 197 -12.15 3.62 -11.58
C TYR A 197 -13.20 4.72 -11.46
N VAL A 198 -14.29 4.55 -12.17
CA VAL A 198 -15.49 5.38 -12.04
C VAL A 198 -16.47 4.65 -11.15
N GLU A 199 -16.85 5.29 -10.06
CA GLU A 199 -17.89 4.82 -9.16
C GLU A 199 -19.22 5.41 -9.60
N VAL A 200 -20.16 4.54 -9.96
CA VAL A 200 -21.52 4.92 -10.38
C VAL A 200 -22.56 4.25 -9.52
N LEU A 201 -23.65 4.95 -9.28
CA LEU A 201 -24.83 4.41 -8.61
C LEU A 201 -25.89 4.10 -9.68
N LEU A 202 -26.25 2.84 -9.84
CA LEU A 202 -27.23 2.39 -10.80
C LEU A 202 -28.48 1.86 -10.12
N PRO A 203 -29.67 2.06 -10.70
CA PRO A 203 -30.89 1.36 -10.29
C PRO A 203 -30.67 -0.15 -10.34
N ARG A 204 -31.23 -0.90 -9.38
CA ARG A 204 -31.07 -2.36 -9.28
C ARG A 204 -31.31 -3.10 -10.62
N GLN A 205 -32.34 -2.72 -11.35
CA GLN A 205 -32.71 -3.37 -12.62
C GLN A 205 -31.62 -3.22 -13.68
N GLU A 206 -30.89 -2.12 -13.66
CA GLU A 206 -29.80 -1.85 -14.59
C GLU A 206 -28.51 -2.54 -14.16
N ALA A 207 -28.20 -2.50 -12.88
CA ALA A 207 -27.01 -3.16 -12.32
C ALA A 207 -27.03 -4.68 -12.54
N LEU A 208 -28.19 -5.33 -12.40
CA LEU A 208 -28.36 -6.77 -12.62
C LEU A 208 -28.08 -7.24 -14.07
N ARG A 209 -28.08 -6.31 -15.03
CA ARG A 209 -27.77 -6.61 -16.44
C ARG A 209 -26.27 -6.49 -16.74
N LEU A 210 -25.49 -6.01 -15.78
CA LEU A 210 -24.05 -5.83 -15.93
C LEU A 210 -23.32 -7.04 -15.34
N SER A 211 -22.37 -7.53 -16.11
CA SER A 211 -21.42 -8.54 -15.66
C SER A 211 -20.02 -7.93 -15.58
N VAL A 212 -19.19 -8.44 -14.69
CA VAL A 212 -17.77 -8.08 -14.64
C VAL A 212 -17.13 -8.32 -16.00
N GLY A 213 -16.32 -7.37 -16.47
CA GLY A 213 -15.71 -7.39 -17.79
C GLY A 213 -16.53 -6.70 -18.89
N THR A 214 -17.78 -6.31 -18.63
CA THR A 214 -18.61 -5.62 -19.64
C THR A 214 -17.96 -4.28 -20.02
N PRO A 215 -17.69 -4.03 -21.33
CA PRO A 215 -17.15 -2.74 -21.78
C PRO A 215 -18.24 -1.66 -21.72
N ILE A 216 -17.88 -0.49 -21.19
CA ILE A 216 -18.79 0.65 -21.05
C ILE A 216 -18.07 1.92 -21.53
N ALA A 217 -18.74 2.74 -22.31
CA ALA A 217 -18.23 4.03 -22.73
C ALA A 217 -18.34 5.03 -21.57
N VAL A 218 -17.20 5.52 -21.12
CA VAL A 218 -17.07 6.52 -20.07
C VAL A 218 -16.63 7.84 -20.68
N ARG A 219 -17.43 8.87 -20.52
CA ARG A 219 -17.08 10.22 -20.92
C ARG A 219 -16.71 11.03 -19.67
N VAL A 220 -15.45 11.39 -19.55
CA VAL A 220 -14.98 12.25 -18.46
C VAL A 220 -15.14 13.70 -18.86
N GLU A 221 -15.87 14.47 -18.06
CA GLU A 221 -16.01 15.91 -18.24
C GLU A 221 -14.75 16.58 -17.66
N SER A 222 -13.92 17.08 -18.56
CA SER A 222 -12.71 17.78 -18.18
C SER A 222 -12.54 19.01 -19.07
N GLU A 223 -12.67 20.18 -18.50
CA GLU A 223 -12.29 21.43 -19.14
C GLU A 223 -10.80 21.46 -19.50
N TRP A 224 -9.98 20.67 -18.80
CA TRP A 224 -8.54 20.51 -18.98
C TRP A 224 -8.17 19.67 -20.20
N LEU A 225 -9.07 18.82 -20.67
CA LEU A 225 -8.86 17.97 -21.86
C LEU A 225 -9.26 18.67 -23.16
N GLY A 226 -9.79 19.89 -23.11
CA GLY A 226 -10.20 20.67 -24.28
C GLY A 226 -11.28 20.04 -25.16
N LYS A 227 -11.56 18.77 -24.98
CA LYS A 227 -12.68 17.97 -25.54
C LYS A 227 -12.97 16.83 -24.57
N ALA A 228 -14.23 16.65 -24.22
CA ALA A 228 -14.67 15.51 -23.43
C ALA A 228 -14.19 14.20 -24.08
N GLY A 229 -13.14 13.61 -23.51
CA GLY A 229 -12.58 12.36 -24.01
C GLY A 229 -13.52 11.20 -23.63
N SER A 230 -13.92 10.40 -24.61
CA SER A 230 -14.61 9.14 -24.37
C SER A 230 -13.56 8.04 -24.26
N VAL A 231 -13.53 7.34 -23.12
CA VAL A 231 -12.65 6.21 -22.86
C VAL A 231 -13.51 4.97 -22.65
N THR A 232 -13.07 3.84 -23.17
CA THR A 232 -13.74 2.57 -22.88
C THR A 232 -13.21 2.02 -21.58
N GLY A 233 -14.09 1.95 -20.57
CA GLY A 233 -13.83 1.28 -19.30
C GLY A 233 -14.44 -0.12 -19.28
N HIS A 234 -14.07 -0.92 -18.28
CA HIS A 234 -14.62 -2.26 -18.07
C HIS A 234 -15.18 -2.36 -16.66
N VAL A 235 -16.35 -2.95 -16.52
CA VAL A 235 -16.95 -3.21 -15.20
C VAL A 235 -16.01 -4.12 -14.42
N SER A 236 -15.46 -3.64 -13.32
CA SER A 236 -14.61 -4.41 -12.42
C SER A 236 -15.37 -4.98 -11.23
N TYR A 237 -16.42 -4.29 -10.80
CA TYR A 237 -17.18 -4.70 -9.63
C TYR A 237 -18.63 -4.23 -9.70
N VAL A 238 -19.54 -5.11 -9.33
CA VAL A 238 -20.97 -4.80 -9.10
C VAL A 238 -21.28 -5.20 -7.67
N ASN A 239 -21.72 -4.25 -6.86
CA ASN A 239 -22.03 -4.52 -5.46
C ASN A 239 -23.20 -5.52 -5.36
N PRO A 240 -23.04 -6.65 -4.65
CA PRO A 240 -24.13 -7.62 -4.46
C PRO A 240 -25.25 -7.10 -3.55
N THR A 241 -24.98 -6.05 -2.77
CA THR A 241 -25.97 -5.44 -1.89
C THR A 241 -26.58 -4.19 -2.52
N VAL A 242 -27.88 -4.02 -2.31
CA VAL A 242 -28.64 -2.83 -2.72
C VAL A 242 -28.73 -1.91 -1.50
N ASP A 243 -28.38 -0.65 -1.66
CA ASP A 243 -28.61 0.34 -0.62
C ASP A 243 -30.12 0.51 -0.39
N ALA A 244 -30.57 0.30 0.85
CA ALA A 244 -31.99 0.26 1.18
C ALA A 244 -32.67 1.64 1.07
N ALA A 245 -31.92 2.72 1.27
CA ALA A 245 -32.43 4.09 1.26
C ALA A 245 -32.58 4.62 -0.16
N SER A 246 -31.52 4.47 -0.98
CA SER A 246 -31.50 4.95 -2.37
C SER A 246 -32.06 3.94 -3.39
N ARG A 247 -32.13 2.64 -3.04
CA ARG A 247 -32.42 1.51 -3.93
C ARG A 247 -31.44 1.40 -5.09
N MET A 248 -30.24 1.93 -4.92
CA MET A 248 -29.17 1.92 -5.91
C MET A 248 -28.14 0.84 -5.60
N VAL A 249 -27.42 0.44 -6.64
CA VAL A 249 -26.28 -0.50 -6.57
C VAL A 249 -25.03 0.24 -6.99
N THR A 250 -23.97 0.15 -6.21
CA THR A 250 -22.67 0.69 -6.57
C THR A 250 -22.00 -0.21 -7.61
N VAL A 251 -21.60 0.38 -8.72
CA VAL A 251 -20.82 -0.29 -9.77
C VAL A 251 -19.50 0.46 -9.95
N LYS A 252 -18.40 -0.29 -10.04
CA LYS A 252 -17.08 0.26 -10.34
C LYS A 252 -16.67 -0.14 -11.75
N ILE A 253 -16.18 0.83 -12.50
CA ILE A 253 -15.76 0.70 -13.89
C ILE A 253 -14.32 1.14 -13.99
N ASP A 254 -13.42 0.21 -14.24
CA ASP A 254 -11.99 0.52 -14.40
C ASP A 254 -11.77 1.29 -15.69
N VAL A 255 -11.02 2.37 -15.59
CA VAL A 255 -10.73 3.28 -16.70
C VAL A 255 -9.23 3.41 -16.87
N PRO A 256 -8.68 3.10 -18.05
CA PRO A 256 -7.26 3.31 -18.33
C PRO A 256 -6.93 4.80 -18.41
N ASN A 257 -5.80 5.19 -17.80
CA ASN A 257 -5.32 6.57 -17.78
C ASN A 257 -3.87 6.71 -18.28
N PRO A 258 -3.55 6.28 -19.52
CA PRO A 258 -2.18 6.30 -20.02
C PRO A 258 -1.59 7.71 -20.15
N SER A 259 -2.42 8.73 -20.34
CA SER A 259 -2.01 10.11 -20.49
C SER A 259 -1.91 10.88 -19.17
N GLY A 260 -2.37 10.30 -18.04
CA GLY A 260 -2.45 11.01 -16.76
C GLY A 260 -3.47 12.17 -16.75
N ALA A 261 -4.28 12.31 -17.80
CA ALA A 261 -5.20 13.43 -17.95
C ALA A 261 -6.47 13.30 -17.11
N ILE A 262 -6.85 12.07 -16.77
CA ILE A 262 -7.98 11.80 -15.88
C ILE A 262 -7.48 11.89 -14.44
N ARG A 263 -8.21 12.63 -13.60
CA ARG A 263 -7.83 12.82 -12.19
C ARG A 263 -8.94 12.33 -11.26
N PRO A 264 -8.61 11.77 -10.11
CA PRO A 264 -9.58 11.49 -9.07
C PRO A 264 -10.39 12.75 -8.69
N GLY A 265 -11.67 12.58 -8.43
CA GLY A 265 -12.61 13.69 -8.18
C GLY A 265 -13.31 14.25 -9.41
N MET A 266 -12.85 13.91 -10.63
CA MET A 266 -13.56 14.31 -11.85
C MET A 266 -14.91 13.61 -11.97
N VAL A 267 -15.85 14.32 -12.60
CA VAL A 267 -17.17 13.76 -12.92
C VAL A 267 -17.10 13.03 -14.27
N ALA A 268 -17.64 11.85 -14.28
CA ALA A 268 -17.74 11.02 -15.48
C ALA A 268 -19.20 10.73 -15.83
N ASN A 269 -19.50 10.79 -17.13
CA ASN A 269 -20.80 10.42 -17.66
C ASN A 269 -20.69 9.05 -18.33
N VAL A 270 -21.36 8.08 -17.77
CA VAL A 270 -21.33 6.69 -18.22
C VAL A 270 -22.47 6.45 -19.19
N ARG A 271 -22.14 6.10 -20.45
CA ARG A 271 -23.14 5.78 -21.49
C ARG A 271 -23.09 4.30 -21.80
N ARG A 272 -24.26 3.74 -21.94
CA ARG A 272 -24.47 2.39 -22.48
C ARG A 272 -24.54 2.39 -23.99
#